data_72f66014d56cb375b0a37cd7c5e72440
#
_entry.id   72f66014d56cb375b0a37cd7c5e72440
#
_cell.length_a   1.000
_cell.length_b   1.000
_cell.length_c   1.000
_cell.angle_alpha   90.00
_cell.angle_beta   90.00
_cell.angle_gamma   90.00
#
_symmetry.space_group_name_H-M   'P 1'
#
loop_
_entity.id
_entity.type
_entity.pdbx_description
1 polymer ?
#
loop_
_entity_poly.entity_id
_entity_poly.type
_entity_poly.pdbx_seq_one_letter_code
_entity_poly.pdbx_strand_id
1 'polypeptide(L)'
;MSSSRDSPAKTPKSILSRQNYSTNLGGMASTTDMQIALLSQKVKDGSRGSVRVACAVRAVGGGNILQEPLAPYLAGGEEMRALLANRARREDARVVENVAVRHRAIDDVILRHCAPEDGIRQVVSVNGGLDTRANRLNLPDVAWFDVDLFDVLELKRRMLEKAPEALKHYASRRVASVTNVGMDVLTDAPRYLKLELEKHGVDFTRPVLYVFEACLYNFSAADARALTRSLPRRNGSVVVGTHLQRGMLRWVRDPRHQAEAPYLAELSHHWRSSVEDAAKAGAFRGWRVRNVKSLTSHALGYGYRVPPNPWKNGEEVVFELHRGRCRASSRSPGLFSRLSRFWRHSRTPRGP
;
A
#
# COMPACT_ATOMS: atom_id res chain seq x y z
N MET A 1 -46.61 -38.15 -11.02
CA MET A 1 -46.34 -36.73 -10.63
C MET A 1 -45.27 -36.75 -9.56
N SER A 2 -44.02 -36.66 -9.97
CA SER A 2 -42.85 -36.71 -9.10
C SER A 2 -42.26 -35.27 -8.97
N SER A 3 -42.29 -34.74 -7.76
CA SER A 3 -41.72 -33.46 -7.43
C SER A 3 -40.24 -33.62 -7.15
N SER A 4 -39.38 -33.09 -8.03
CA SER A 4 -37.96 -32.94 -7.81
C SER A 4 -37.75 -31.74 -6.89
N ARG A 5 -37.16 -31.97 -5.69
CA ARG A 5 -36.69 -30.96 -4.80
C ARG A 5 -35.30 -30.53 -5.26
N ASP A 6 -35.17 -29.31 -5.77
CA ASP A 6 -33.89 -28.68 -6.01
C ASP A 6 -33.20 -28.37 -4.69
N SER A 7 -32.01 -28.94 -4.51
CA SER A 7 -31.11 -28.59 -3.40
C SER A 7 -30.41 -27.25 -3.69
N PRO A 8 -30.24 -26.37 -2.71
CA PRO A 8 -29.55 -25.12 -2.93
C PRO A 8 -28.06 -25.34 -3.21
N ALA A 9 -27.56 -24.69 -4.25
CA ALA A 9 -26.18 -24.73 -4.65
C ALA A 9 -25.27 -24.26 -3.49
N LYS A 10 -24.32 -25.11 -3.09
CA LYS A 10 -23.31 -24.80 -2.10
C LYS A 10 -22.40 -23.68 -2.63
N THR A 11 -22.35 -22.58 -1.92
CA THR A 11 -21.39 -21.47 -2.14
C THR A 11 -19.96 -22.05 -2.22
N PRO A 12 -19.15 -21.73 -3.21
CA PRO A 12 -17.77 -22.18 -3.26
C PRO A 12 -16.99 -21.58 -2.09
N LYS A 13 -16.66 -22.41 -1.11
CA LYS A 13 -15.68 -22.08 -0.07
C LYS A 13 -14.37 -21.71 -0.78
N SER A 14 -13.78 -20.58 -0.40
CA SER A 14 -12.61 -20.02 -1.04
C SER A 14 -11.55 -21.08 -1.38
N ILE A 15 -11.17 -21.18 -2.65
CA ILE A 15 -10.17 -22.12 -3.16
C ILE A 15 -8.80 -21.89 -2.51
N LEU A 16 -8.60 -20.70 -1.91
CA LEU A 16 -7.35 -20.33 -1.21
C LEU A 16 -7.14 -21.05 0.14
N SER A 17 -8.18 -21.67 0.74
CA SER A 17 -8.07 -22.26 2.08
C SER A 17 -7.61 -23.72 2.13
N ARG A 18 -7.33 -24.39 0.99
CA ARG A 18 -7.03 -25.82 0.98
C ARG A 18 -5.93 -26.30 0.02
N GLN A 19 -5.03 -25.45 -0.44
CA GLN A 19 -3.84 -25.95 -1.11
C GLN A 19 -2.68 -26.03 -0.12
N ASN A 20 -2.52 -27.22 0.49
CA ASN A 20 -1.26 -27.64 1.07
C ASN A 20 -0.23 -27.59 -0.06
N TYR A 21 0.66 -26.60 -0.04
CA TYR A 21 1.87 -26.64 -0.84
C TYR A 21 2.73 -27.79 -0.29
N SER A 22 2.51 -28.98 -0.81
CA SER A 22 3.48 -30.06 -0.72
C SER A 22 4.71 -29.62 -1.51
N THR A 23 5.62 -28.92 -0.83
CA THR A 23 6.99 -28.85 -1.29
C THR A 23 7.53 -30.26 -1.24
N ASN A 24 7.93 -30.80 -2.40
CA ASN A 24 8.73 -32.03 -2.46
C ASN A 24 10.00 -31.79 -1.67
N LEU A 25 9.97 -32.10 -0.37
CA LEU A 25 11.11 -32.04 0.55
C LEU A 25 11.92 -33.34 0.40
N GLY A 26 12.44 -33.59 -0.80
CA GLY A 26 13.37 -34.70 -1.07
C GLY A 26 14.83 -34.38 -0.67
N GLY A 27 15.10 -33.18 -0.10
CA GLY A 27 16.37 -32.82 0.52
C GLY A 27 16.08 -32.21 1.90
N MET A 28 16.95 -32.46 2.89
CA MET A 28 16.80 -31.85 4.22
C MET A 28 16.72 -30.31 4.07
N ALA A 29 15.50 -29.78 4.23
CA ALA A 29 15.26 -28.34 4.22
C ALA A 29 16.15 -27.70 5.30
N SER A 30 16.86 -26.64 4.97
CA SER A 30 17.67 -25.94 5.95
C SER A 30 16.76 -25.37 7.07
N THR A 31 17.29 -25.21 8.26
CA THR A 31 16.56 -24.58 9.38
C THR A 31 15.93 -23.25 8.96
N THR A 32 16.59 -22.50 8.09
CA THR A 32 16.11 -21.22 7.55
C THR A 32 14.93 -21.41 6.61
N ASP A 33 14.90 -22.44 5.77
CA ASP A 33 13.78 -22.72 4.87
C ASP A 33 12.53 -23.13 5.66
N MET A 34 12.70 -23.92 6.72
CA MET A 34 11.60 -24.22 7.65
C MET A 34 11.07 -22.96 8.34
N GLN A 35 11.94 -22.06 8.78
CA GLN A 35 11.54 -20.80 9.40
C GLN A 35 10.80 -19.89 8.41
N ILE A 36 11.25 -19.81 7.15
CA ILE A 36 10.53 -19.07 6.10
C ILE A 36 9.15 -19.68 5.87
N ALA A 37 9.03 -21.00 5.85
CA ALA A 37 7.75 -21.68 5.68
C ALA A 37 6.78 -21.40 6.84
N LEU A 38 7.26 -21.47 8.09
CA LEU A 38 6.48 -21.16 9.29
C LEU A 38 6.02 -19.71 9.32
N LEU A 39 6.91 -18.76 9.06
CA LEU A 39 6.58 -17.33 8.99
C LEU A 39 5.59 -17.05 7.84
N SER A 40 5.78 -17.72 6.69
CA SER A 40 4.85 -17.61 5.57
C SER A 40 3.45 -18.07 5.94
N GLN A 41 3.34 -19.17 6.71
CA GLN A 41 2.05 -19.67 7.18
C GLN A 41 1.42 -18.71 8.19
N LYS A 42 2.18 -18.21 9.17
CA LYS A 42 1.71 -17.19 10.13
C LYS A 42 1.23 -15.91 9.44
N VAL A 43 1.96 -15.41 8.46
CA VAL A 43 1.57 -14.23 7.68
C VAL A 43 0.31 -14.51 6.87
N LYS A 44 0.11 -15.73 6.37
CA LYS A 44 -1.07 -16.14 5.63
C LYS A 44 -2.30 -16.32 6.53
N ASP A 45 -2.12 -16.93 7.70
CA ASP A 45 -3.22 -17.22 8.66
C ASP A 45 -3.60 -15.97 9.46
N GLY A 46 -2.66 -15.06 9.64
CA GLY A 46 -2.92 -13.75 10.22
C GLY A 46 -3.84 -12.90 9.31
N SER A 47 -4.40 -11.83 9.85
CA SER A 47 -5.31 -10.91 9.17
C SER A 47 -4.74 -10.27 7.88
N ARG A 48 -3.57 -10.69 7.41
CA ARG A 48 -2.77 -10.04 6.36
C ARG A 48 -2.26 -10.96 5.26
N GLY A 49 -3.00 -12.00 4.94
CA GLY A 49 -2.74 -12.79 3.72
C GLY A 49 -2.63 -11.92 2.45
N SER A 50 -3.20 -10.70 2.50
CA SER A 50 -3.09 -9.68 1.46
C SER A 50 -1.66 -9.17 1.18
N VAL A 51 -0.70 -9.34 2.10
CA VAL A 51 0.69 -8.85 1.91
C VAL A 51 1.38 -9.52 0.71
N ARG A 52 1.27 -10.85 0.60
CA ARG A 52 1.79 -11.59 -0.56
C ARG A 52 0.97 -11.33 -1.82
N VAL A 53 -0.34 -11.20 -1.67
CA VAL A 53 -1.23 -10.84 -2.78
C VAL A 53 -0.83 -9.47 -3.36
N ALA A 54 -0.61 -8.47 -2.51
CA ALA A 54 -0.15 -7.15 -2.95
C ALA A 54 1.21 -7.24 -3.67
N CYS A 55 2.12 -8.09 -3.19
CA CYS A 55 3.39 -8.33 -3.83
C CYS A 55 3.24 -9.01 -5.20
N ALA A 56 2.38 -10.04 -5.30
CA ALA A 56 2.07 -10.71 -6.57
C ALA A 56 1.44 -9.74 -7.58
N VAL A 57 0.55 -8.87 -7.13
CA VAL A 57 -0.04 -7.83 -7.99
C VAL A 57 1.01 -6.87 -8.53
N ARG A 58 1.98 -6.44 -7.72
CA ARG A 58 3.12 -5.63 -8.21
C ARG A 58 3.97 -6.37 -9.22
N ALA A 59 4.12 -7.68 -9.06
CA ALA A 59 4.88 -8.53 -9.98
C ALA A 59 4.24 -8.64 -11.38
N VAL A 60 2.93 -8.47 -11.46
CA VAL A 60 2.13 -8.67 -12.68
C VAL A 60 1.77 -7.37 -13.37
N GLY A 61 1.50 -6.32 -12.60
CA GLY A 61 1.09 -5.01 -13.09
C GLY A 61 2.26 -4.12 -13.50
N GLY A 62 1.95 -3.02 -14.14
CA GLY A 62 2.87 -1.89 -14.29
C GLY A 62 3.68 -1.84 -15.59
N GLY A 63 3.79 -2.90 -16.32
CA GLY A 63 4.52 -2.88 -17.59
C GLY A 63 5.87 -2.13 -17.48
N ASN A 64 6.03 -1.05 -18.24
CA ASN A 64 7.26 -0.26 -18.27
C ASN A 64 7.36 0.84 -17.19
N ILE A 65 6.30 1.09 -16.42
CA ILE A 65 6.31 2.18 -15.44
C ILE A 65 6.85 1.78 -14.07
N LEU A 66 6.83 0.48 -13.75
CA LEU A 66 7.30 -0.07 -12.48
C LEU A 66 8.15 -1.31 -12.72
N GLN A 67 9.37 -1.31 -12.20
CA GLN A 67 10.24 -2.48 -12.19
C GLN A 67 10.41 -2.96 -10.75
N GLU A 68 9.91 -4.15 -10.47
CA GLU A 68 9.91 -4.80 -9.15
C GLU A 68 10.50 -6.22 -9.24
N PRO A 69 11.82 -6.37 -9.46
CA PRO A 69 12.43 -7.68 -9.69
C PRO A 69 12.27 -8.65 -8.53
N LEU A 70 12.15 -8.15 -7.30
CA LEU A 70 11.95 -8.95 -6.10
C LEU A 70 10.49 -9.34 -5.85
N ALA A 71 9.54 -8.61 -6.40
CA ALA A 71 8.13 -8.85 -6.13
C ALA A 71 7.68 -10.27 -6.50
N PRO A 72 8.09 -10.85 -7.65
CA PRO A 72 7.77 -12.24 -7.98
C PRO A 72 8.29 -13.24 -6.94
N TYR A 73 9.50 -13.03 -6.44
CA TYR A 73 10.12 -13.89 -5.44
C TYR A 73 9.43 -13.75 -4.07
N LEU A 74 9.22 -12.53 -3.62
CA LEU A 74 8.58 -12.23 -2.33
C LEU A 74 7.10 -12.65 -2.29
N ALA A 75 6.41 -12.63 -3.42
CA ALA A 75 5.05 -13.16 -3.53
C ALA A 75 4.96 -14.66 -3.19
N GLY A 76 6.05 -15.38 -3.41
CA GLY A 76 6.11 -16.84 -3.28
C GLY A 76 5.52 -17.55 -4.49
N GLY A 77 6.07 -18.68 -4.86
CA GLY A 77 5.65 -19.62 -5.89
C GLY A 77 5.20 -19.05 -7.24
N GLU A 78 5.60 -19.70 -8.31
CA GLU A 78 5.20 -19.32 -9.66
C GLU A 78 3.71 -19.54 -9.91
N GLU A 79 3.17 -20.61 -9.32
CA GLU A 79 1.75 -20.98 -9.41
C GLU A 79 0.83 -19.91 -8.81
N MET A 80 1.19 -19.34 -7.64
CA MET A 80 0.43 -18.26 -7.03
C MET A 80 0.42 -17.01 -7.93
N ARG A 81 1.56 -16.69 -8.55
CA ARG A 81 1.68 -15.56 -9.48
C ARG A 81 0.80 -15.76 -10.71
N ALA A 82 0.87 -16.95 -11.31
CA ALA A 82 0.06 -17.28 -12.48
C ALA A 82 -1.45 -17.25 -12.16
N LEU A 83 -1.85 -17.78 -11.02
CA LEU A 83 -3.22 -17.76 -10.56
C LEU A 83 -3.73 -16.34 -10.34
N LEU A 84 -2.96 -15.52 -9.59
CA LEU A 84 -3.31 -14.15 -9.33
C LEU A 84 -3.27 -13.27 -10.59
N ALA A 85 -2.31 -13.53 -11.49
CA ALA A 85 -2.23 -12.83 -12.78
C ALA A 85 -3.47 -13.09 -13.63
N ASN A 86 -3.88 -14.36 -13.73
CA ASN A 86 -5.07 -14.73 -14.49
C ASN A 86 -6.34 -14.17 -13.88
N ARG A 87 -6.50 -14.27 -12.56
CA ARG A 87 -7.65 -13.74 -11.84
C ARG A 87 -7.72 -12.21 -11.94
N ALA A 88 -6.61 -11.54 -11.68
CA ALA A 88 -6.55 -10.09 -11.70
C ALA A 88 -6.82 -9.50 -13.10
N ARG A 89 -6.29 -10.10 -14.16
CA ARG A 89 -6.54 -9.66 -15.54
C ARG A 89 -7.96 -9.89 -15.99
N ARG A 90 -8.58 -10.97 -15.52
CA ARG A 90 -9.90 -11.41 -15.95
C ARG A 90 -11.04 -10.68 -15.25
N GLU A 91 -10.89 -10.44 -13.94
CA GLU A 91 -11.97 -9.96 -13.08
C GLU A 91 -11.73 -8.53 -12.58
N ASP A 92 -10.46 -8.16 -12.32
CA ASP A 92 -10.08 -6.90 -11.64
C ASP A 92 -8.84 -6.24 -12.26
N ALA A 93 -8.69 -6.30 -13.59
CA ALA A 93 -7.51 -5.78 -14.30
C ALA A 93 -7.17 -4.33 -13.90
N ARG A 94 -8.17 -3.49 -13.63
CA ARG A 94 -7.96 -2.13 -13.17
C ARG A 94 -7.24 -2.04 -11.83
N VAL A 95 -7.53 -2.96 -10.89
CA VAL A 95 -6.90 -2.98 -9.56
C VAL A 95 -5.41 -3.30 -9.68
N VAL A 96 -5.07 -4.26 -10.54
CA VAL A 96 -3.66 -4.65 -10.79
C VAL A 96 -2.86 -3.47 -11.31
N GLU A 97 -3.37 -2.81 -12.32
CA GLU A 97 -2.68 -1.66 -12.93
C GLU A 97 -2.62 -0.46 -11.97
N ASN A 98 -3.67 -0.25 -11.17
CA ASN A 98 -3.67 0.79 -10.15
C ASN A 98 -2.57 0.60 -9.11
N VAL A 99 -2.27 -0.63 -8.69
CA VAL A 99 -1.19 -0.89 -7.73
C VAL A 99 0.16 -0.42 -8.28
N ALA A 100 0.45 -0.69 -9.54
CA ALA A 100 1.69 -0.27 -10.18
C ALA A 100 1.77 1.26 -10.34
N VAL A 101 0.69 1.90 -10.80
CA VAL A 101 0.61 3.36 -10.91
C VAL A 101 0.77 4.02 -9.54
N ARG A 102 0.13 3.48 -8.52
CA ARG A 102 0.24 3.94 -7.13
C ARG A 102 1.68 3.86 -6.63
N HIS A 103 2.30 2.71 -6.80
CA HIS A 103 3.66 2.46 -6.35
C HIS A 103 4.63 3.42 -7.00
N ARG A 104 4.56 3.61 -8.33
CA ARG A 104 5.38 4.55 -9.08
C ARG A 104 5.12 6.00 -8.64
N ALA A 105 3.88 6.39 -8.42
CA ALA A 105 3.56 7.76 -7.99
C ALA A 105 4.16 8.10 -6.61
N ILE A 106 4.19 7.12 -5.71
CA ILE A 106 4.85 7.28 -4.40
C ILE A 106 6.37 7.32 -4.55
N ASP A 107 6.96 6.49 -5.41
CA ASP A 107 8.39 6.52 -5.71
C ASP A 107 8.84 7.90 -6.19
N ASP A 108 8.09 8.51 -7.10
CA ASP A 108 8.39 9.84 -7.63
C ASP A 108 8.38 10.92 -6.52
N VAL A 109 7.52 10.78 -5.51
CA VAL A 109 7.51 11.69 -4.34
C VAL A 109 8.73 11.43 -3.47
N ILE A 110 9.04 10.17 -3.17
CA ILE A 110 10.21 9.81 -2.36
C ILE A 110 11.50 10.33 -3.02
N LEU A 111 11.69 10.04 -4.29
CA LEU A 111 12.89 10.48 -5.03
C LEU A 111 13.00 12.02 -5.04
N ARG A 112 11.91 12.73 -5.28
CA ARG A 112 11.89 14.19 -5.30
C ARG A 112 12.32 14.81 -3.98
N HIS A 113 12.00 14.19 -2.86
CA HIS A 113 12.29 14.72 -1.53
C HIS A 113 13.58 14.18 -0.90
N CYS A 114 14.06 13.03 -1.34
CA CYS A 114 15.19 12.35 -0.70
C CYS A 114 16.47 12.34 -1.55
N ALA A 115 16.37 12.40 -2.89
CA ALA A 115 17.56 12.37 -3.75
C ALA A 115 18.42 13.64 -3.72
N PRO A 116 17.88 14.89 -3.61
CA PRO A 116 18.70 16.07 -3.51
C PRO A 116 19.66 16.05 -2.31
N GLU A 117 20.81 16.70 -2.41
CA GLU A 117 21.82 16.75 -1.32
C GLU A 117 21.27 17.32 -0.02
N ASP A 118 20.40 18.33 -0.09
CA ASP A 118 19.69 18.92 1.04
C ASP A 118 18.37 18.20 1.36
N GLY A 119 18.13 17.05 0.74
CA GLY A 119 16.90 16.28 0.84
C GLY A 119 16.67 15.65 2.22
N ILE A 120 15.49 15.06 2.39
CA ILE A 120 15.11 14.32 3.60
C ILE A 120 15.94 13.05 3.69
N ARG A 121 16.54 12.79 4.87
CA ARG A 121 17.44 11.66 5.14
C ARG A 121 16.81 10.54 5.96
N GLN A 122 15.53 10.63 6.27
CA GLN A 122 14.80 9.63 7.03
C GLN A 122 13.46 9.35 6.37
N VAL A 123 13.21 8.09 6.01
CA VAL A 123 11.93 7.62 5.47
C VAL A 123 11.33 6.62 6.44
N VAL A 124 10.07 6.81 6.79
CA VAL A 124 9.28 5.89 7.61
C VAL A 124 8.16 5.32 6.75
N SER A 125 8.25 4.05 6.40
CA SER A 125 7.24 3.31 5.64
C SER A 125 6.31 2.59 6.61
N VAL A 126 5.05 3.02 6.69
CA VAL A 126 4.07 2.50 7.64
C VAL A 126 3.13 1.53 6.94
N ASN A 127 3.03 0.30 7.47
CA ASN A 127 2.32 -0.83 6.86
C ASN A 127 2.92 -1.21 5.50
N GLY A 128 4.27 -1.19 5.44
CA GLY A 128 5.02 -1.40 4.21
C GLY A 128 4.97 -2.84 3.68
N GLY A 129 4.67 -3.80 4.52
CA GLY A 129 4.59 -5.20 4.12
C GLY A 129 5.90 -5.70 3.50
N LEU A 130 5.78 -6.29 2.32
CA LEU A 130 6.91 -6.75 1.50
C LEU A 130 7.40 -5.66 0.51
N ASP A 131 7.35 -4.39 0.89
CA ASP A 131 7.89 -3.29 0.09
C ASP A 131 9.40 -3.44 -0.14
N THR A 132 9.83 -3.17 -1.36
CA THR A 132 11.23 -3.32 -1.80
C THR A 132 11.91 -1.98 -2.11
N ARG A 133 11.30 -0.85 -1.76
CA ARG A 133 11.86 0.48 -2.08
C ARG A 133 13.26 0.69 -1.52
N ALA A 134 13.51 0.22 -0.30
CA ALA A 134 14.84 0.29 0.32
C ALA A 134 15.92 -0.50 -0.45
N ASN A 135 15.52 -1.48 -1.25
CA ASN A 135 16.41 -2.27 -2.10
C ASN A 135 16.46 -1.75 -3.55
N ARG A 136 15.47 -0.97 -3.97
CA ARG A 136 15.27 -0.57 -5.36
C ARG A 136 15.61 0.90 -5.63
N LEU A 137 15.23 1.80 -4.72
CA LEU A 137 15.50 3.23 -4.88
C LEU A 137 16.95 3.53 -4.46
N ASN A 138 17.70 4.18 -5.35
CA ASN A 138 19.09 4.58 -5.07
C ASN A 138 19.12 5.84 -4.20
N LEU A 139 19.15 5.65 -2.88
CA LEU A 139 19.12 6.69 -1.86
C LEU A 139 20.18 6.40 -0.78
N PRO A 140 21.49 6.42 -1.11
CA PRO A 140 22.56 5.94 -0.25
C PRO A 140 22.69 6.65 1.10
N ASP A 141 22.16 7.89 1.22
CA ASP A 141 22.25 8.69 2.43
C ASP A 141 20.95 8.67 3.27
N VAL A 142 19.97 7.84 2.91
CA VAL A 142 18.66 7.79 3.58
C VAL A 142 18.61 6.62 4.55
N ALA A 143 18.28 6.89 5.81
CA ALA A 143 17.88 5.87 6.77
C ALA A 143 16.41 5.50 6.52
N TRP A 144 16.13 4.21 6.34
CA TRP A 144 14.81 3.67 6.05
C TRP A 144 14.28 2.90 7.26
N PHE A 145 13.05 3.18 7.66
CA PHE A 145 12.36 2.52 8.77
C PHE A 145 11.10 1.85 8.23
N ASP A 146 11.09 0.52 8.24
CA ASP A 146 9.91 -0.28 7.91
C ASP A 146 9.11 -0.56 9.17
N VAL A 147 7.85 -0.15 9.18
CA VAL A 147 6.92 -0.36 10.29
C VAL A 147 5.82 -1.32 9.83
N ASP A 148 5.78 -2.51 10.41
CA ASP A 148 4.75 -3.52 10.16
C ASP A 148 4.75 -4.57 11.28
N LEU A 149 3.89 -5.59 11.17
CA LEU A 149 3.93 -6.75 12.06
C LEU A 149 5.32 -7.40 12.04
N PHE A 150 5.79 -7.79 13.22
CA PHE A 150 7.09 -8.44 13.37
C PHE A 150 7.26 -9.64 12.42
N ASP A 151 6.26 -10.52 12.32
CA ASP A 151 6.33 -11.71 11.45
C ASP A 151 6.44 -11.35 9.96
N VAL A 152 5.83 -10.23 9.52
CA VAL A 152 5.93 -9.73 8.14
C VAL A 152 7.33 -9.22 7.85
N LEU A 153 7.88 -8.43 8.76
CA LEU A 153 9.24 -7.86 8.61
C LEU A 153 10.31 -8.95 8.67
N GLU A 154 10.15 -9.92 9.56
CA GLU A 154 11.07 -11.04 9.68
C GLU A 154 11.01 -11.97 8.46
N LEU A 155 9.80 -12.23 7.92
CA LEU A 155 9.64 -12.96 6.67
C LEU A 155 10.38 -12.26 5.51
N LYS A 156 10.16 -10.94 5.35
CA LYS A 156 10.83 -10.13 4.35
C LYS A 156 12.35 -10.23 4.48
N ARG A 157 12.88 -10.01 5.67
CA ARG A 157 14.31 -10.08 5.96
C ARG A 157 14.91 -11.42 5.55
N ARG A 158 14.31 -12.54 6.00
CA ARG A 158 14.80 -13.89 5.67
C ARG A 158 14.73 -14.22 4.19
N MET A 159 13.63 -13.81 3.53
CA MET A 159 13.52 -14.01 2.09
C MET A 159 14.59 -13.22 1.33
N LEU A 160 14.89 -11.98 1.71
CA LEU A 160 15.95 -11.19 1.08
C LEU A 160 17.33 -11.80 1.29
N GLU A 161 17.63 -12.32 2.50
CA GLU A 161 18.88 -13.02 2.81
C GLU A 161 19.06 -14.31 1.99
N LYS A 162 17.97 -15.01 1.72
CA LYS A 162 17.92 -16.25 0.94
C LYS A 162 17.62 -16.03 -0.55
N ALA A 163 17.66 -14.78 -1.01
CA ALA A 163 17.39 -14.50 -2.41
C ALA A 163 18.28 -15.33 -3.35
N PRO A 164 17.74 -15.94 -4.40
CA PRO A 164 18.51 -16.66 -5.41
C PRO A 164 19.62 -15.78 -5.97
N GLU A 165 20.73 -16.40 -6.42
CA GLU A 165 21.91 -15.67 -6.93
C GLU A 165 21.54 -14.60 -7.96
N ALA A 166 20.66 -14.93 -8.90
CA ALA A 166 20.16 -14.00 -9.91
C ALA A 166 19.42 -12.76 -9.34
N LEU A 167 18.95 -12.82 -8.09
CA LEU A 167 18.24 -11.73 -7.41
C LEU A 167 19.06 -11.06 -6.31
N LYS A 168 20.24 -11.57 -5.94
CA LYS A 168 21.06 -11.01 -4.85
C LYS A 168 21.39 -9.54 -5.05
N HIS A 169 21.68 -9.12 -6.27
CA HIS A 169 21.91 -7.72 -6.59
C HIS A 169 20.72 -6.82 -6.22
N TYR A 170 19.50 -7.31 -6.47
CA TYR A 170 18.28 -6.58 -6.13
C TYR A 170 17.90 -6.72 -4.65
N ALA A 171 18.29 -7.80 -3.98
CA ALA A 171 18.07 -8.01 -2.55
C ALA A 171 18.96 -7.11 -1.67
N SER A 172 20.07 -6.62 -2.22
CA SER A 172 20.94 -5.67 -1.52
C SER A 172 20.26 -4.33 -1.33
N ARG A 173 20.41 -3.75 -0.14
CA ARG A 173 19.87 -2.41 0.15
C ARG A 173 20.57 -1.35 -0.69
N ARG A 174 19.82 -0.33 -1.10
CA ARG A 174 20.31 0.86 -1.79
C ARG A 174 20.12 2.16 -0.99
N VAL A 175 19.94 1.99 0.30
CA VAL A 175 19.80 3.06 1.31
C VAL A 175 20.89 2.92 2.36
N ALA A 176 21.11 3.96 3.17
CA ALA A 176 22.14 3.95 4.23
C ALA A 176 21.91 2.81 5.24
N SER A 177 20.66 2.69 5.70
CA SER A 177 20.25 1.65 6.66
C SER A 177 18.80 1.25 6.46
N VAL A 178 18.44 0.04 6.88
CA VAL A 178 17.05 -0.41 7.02
C VAL A 178 16.85 -0.87 8.46
N THR A 179 15.89 -0.27 9.12
CA THR A 179 15.51 -0.61 10.51
C THR A 179 14.07 -1.11 10.50
N ASN A 180 13.86 -2.32 11.01
CA ASN A 180 12.54 -2.91 11.16
C ASN A 180 11.94 -2.50 12.51
N VAL A 181 10.73 -1.95 12.50
CA VAL A 181 9.97 -1.54 13.68
C VAL A 181 8.71 -2.41 13.76
N GLY A 182 8.79 -3.45 14.56
CA GLY A 182 7.70 -4.43 14.70
C GLY A 182 6.56 -3.89 15.55
N MET A 183 5.38 -3.67 14.93
CA MET A 183 4.16 -3.29 15.65
C MET A 183 2.91 -3.63 14.84
N ASP A 184 1.79 -3.83 15.52
CA ASP A 184 0.49 -3.83 14.83
C ASP A 184 0.08 -2.40 14.46
N VAL A 185 0.22 -2.08 13.17
CA VAL A 185 -0.04 -0.72 12.69
C VAL A 185 -1.50 -0.32 12.89
N LEU A 186 -2.45 -1.27 12.82
CA LEU A 186 -3.88 -0.95 12.91
C LEU A 186 -4.34 -0.68 14.35
N THR A 187 -3.74 -1.33 15.33
CA THR A 187 -4.13 -1.21 16.74
C THR A 187 -3.22 -0.28 17.53
N ASP A 188 -1.91 -0.36 17.32
CA ASP A 188 -0.91 0.25 18.16
C ASP A 188 -0.37 1.60 17.63
N ALA A 189 -0.23 1.72 16.31
CA ALA A 189 0.38 2.90 15.72
C ALA A 189 -0.32 4.23 16.07
N PRO A 190 -1.65 4.31 16.18
CA PRO A 190 -2.31 5.56 16.58
C PRO A 190 -1.85 6.10 17.94
N ARG A 191 -1.32 5.24 18.81
CA ARG A 191 -0.86 5.61 20.17
C ARG A 191 0.64 5.59 20.32
N TYR A 192 1.32 4.63 19.73
CA TYR A 192 2.71 4.29 20.07
C TYR A 192 3.72 4.51 18.95
N LEU A 193 3.27 4.78 17.70
CA LEU A 193 4.18 4.91 16.55
C LEU A 193 5.34 5.87 16.81
N LYS A 194 5.08 7.06 17.36
CA LYS A 194 6.14 8.03 17.64
C LYS A 194 7.17 7.45 18.61
N LEU A 195 6.72 6.86 19.72
CA LEU A 195 7.60 6.31 20.75
C LEU A 195 8.47 5.19 20.20
N GLU A 196 7.88 4.27 19.44
CA GLU A 196 8.62 3.16 18.85
C GLU A 196 9.64 3.66 17.80
N LEU A 197 9.29 4.62 17.00
CA LEU A 197 10.24 5.22 16.05
C LEU A 197 11.42 5.91 16.76
N GLU A 198 11.18 6.64 17.85
CA GLU A 198 12.24 7.24 18.69
C GLU A 198 13.18 6.18 19.26
N LYS A 199 12.64 5.07 19.81
CA LYS A 199 13.43 3.94 20.33
C LYS A 199 14.31 3.29 19.25
N HIS A 200 13.85 3.29 18.01
CA HIS A 200 14.57 2.70 16.89
C HIS A 200 15.46 3.72 16.12
N GLY A 201 15.65 4.91 16.66
CA GLY A 201 16.64 5.86 16.19
C GLY A 201 16.14 6.88 15.16
N VAL A 202 14.84 7.06 15.00
CA VAL A 202 14.32 8.19 14.19
C VAL A 202 14.59 9.51 14.93
N ASP A 203 15.33 10.39 14.29
CA ASP A 203 15.63 11.71 14.82
C ASP A 203 14.55 12.73 14.41
N PHE A 204 13.64 13.03 15.31
CA PHE A 204 12.57 13.99 15.08
C PHE A 204 13.00 15.46 15.16
N THR A 205 14.26 15.75 15.42
CA THR A 205 14.81 17.09 15.24
C THR A 205 15.05 17.43 13.77
N ARG A 206 15.08 16.41 12.91
CA ARG A 206 15.25 16.50 11.46
C ARG A 206 13.94 16.21 10.73
N PRO A 207 13.79 16.67 9.47
CA PRO A 207 12.64 16.28 8.64
C PRO A 207 12.55 14.77 8.41
N VAL A 208 11.31 14.28 8.38
CA VAL A 208 10.98 12.87 8.09
C VAL A 208 9.99 12.81 6.92
N LEU A 209 10.18 11.87 6.01
CA LEU A 209 9.20 11.52 5.00
C LEU A 209 8.43 10.27 5.48
N TYR A 210 7.13 10.42 5.69
CA TYR A 210 6.23 9.33 6.07
C TYR A 210 5.51 8.79 4.84
N VAL A 211 5.53 7.48 4.66
CA VAL A 211 4.86 6.77 3.55
C VAL A 211 3.70 5.95 4.11
N PHE A 212 2.48 6.19 3.61
CA PHE A 212 1.26 5.46 3.94
C PHE A 212 0.62 4.89 2.68
N GLU A 213 1.27 3.92 2.06
CA GLU A 213 0.71 3.24 0.90
C GLU A 213 -0.32 2.19 1.32
N ALA A 214 -1.50 2.24 0.71
CA ALA A 214 -2.60 1.28 0.95
C ALA A 214 -2.91 1.05 2.45
N CYS A 215 -2.69 2.07 3.28
CA CYS A 215 -2.73 1.96 4.73
C CYS A 215 -3.92 2.70 5.35
N LEU A 216 -4.06 4.01 5.08
CA LEU A 216 -4.98 4.87 5.85
C LEU A 216 -6.45 4.52 5.70
N TYR A 217 -6.87 3.96 4.61
CA TYR A 217 -8.26 3.55 4.42
C TYR A 217 -8.67 2.29 5.20
N ASN A 218 -7.69 1.57 5.79
CA ASN A 218 -7.95 0.45 6.70
C ASN A 218 -8.30 0.91 8.13
N PHE A 219 -8.08 2.18 8.43
CA PHE A 219 -8.45 2.79 9.70
C PHE A 219 -9.85 3.39 9.66
N SER A 220 -10.50 3.44 10.82
CA SER A 220 -11.62 4.37 10.99
C SER A 220 -11.14 5.82 10.79
N ALA A 221 -12.05 6.74 10.47
CA ALA A 221 -11.68 8.14 10.34
C ALA A 221 -11.11 8.74 11.63
N ALA A 222 -11.51 8.21 12.80
CA ALA A 222 -10.99 8.60 14.11
C ALA A 222 -9.55 8.10 14.31
N ASP A 223 -9.28 6.85 13.98
CA ASP A 223 -7.94 6.26 14.13
C ASP A 223 -6.95 6.84 13.10
N ALA A 224 -7.37 7.05 11.85
CA ALA A 224 -6.58 7.76 10.85
C ALA A 224 -6.22 9.18 11.34
N ARG A 225 -7.15 9.86 12.03
CA ARG A 225 -6.86 11.14 12.68
C ARG A 225 -5.87 11.00 13.84
N ALA A 226 -6.04 10.00 14.70
CA ALA A 226 -5.14 9.77 15.82
C ALA A 226 -3.72 9.50 15.33
N LEU A 227 -3.57 8.60 14.36
CA LEU A 227 -2.29 8.26 13.72
C LEU A 227 -1.60 9.47 13.09
N THR A 228 -2.30 10.19 12.21
CA THR A 228 -1.70 11.34 11.52
C THR A 228 -1.41 12.53 12.46
N ARG A 229 -2.08 12.62 13.59
CA ARG A 229 -1.82 13.62 14.63
C ARG A 229 -0.64 13.27 15.52
N SER A 230 -0.38 11.99 15.75
CA SER A 230 0.77 11.53 16.53
C SER A 230 2.10 11.74 15.80
N LEU A 231 2.08 11.90 14.46
CA LEU A 231 3.30 12.13 13.69
C LEU A 231 3.99 13.43 14.13
N PRO A 232 5.29 13.37 14.46
CA PRO A 232 6.09 14.54 14.72
C PRO A 232 6.09 15.52 13.55
N ARG A 233 5.87 16.80 13.85
CA ARG A 233 5.60 17.81 12.84
C ARG A 233 6.77 18.77 12.66
N ARG A 234 7.95 18.24 12.42
CA ARG A 234 9.13 19.07 12.11
C ARG A 234 8.89 19.79 10.77
N ASN A 235 9.28 21.07 10.69
CA ASN A 235 9.27 21.81 9.43
C ASN A 235 10.12 21.09 8.39
N GLY A 236 9.59 21.00 7.16
CA GLY A 236 10.22 20.23 6.07
C GLY A 236 9.79 18.76 6.02
N SER A 237 9.13 18.23 7.06
CA SER A 237 8.59 16.87 6.98
C SER A 237 7.47 16.75 5.93
N VAL A 238 7.38 15.59 5.30
CA VAL A 238 6.44 15.28 4.23
C VAL A 238 5.66 14.02 4.60
N VAL A 239 4.40 13.97 4.25
CA VAL A 239 3.59 12.75 4.23
C VAL A 239 3.18 12.48 2.80
N VAL A 240 3.47 11.31 2.29
CA VAL A 240 2.90 10.77 1.06
C VAL A 240 2.08 9.54 1.38
N GLY A 241 0.93 9.42 0.77
CA GLY A 241 0.09 8.26 1.00
C GLY A 241 -1.03 8.14 -0.01
N THR A 242 -1.79 7.07 0.16
CA THR A 242 -2.97 6.83 -0.65
C THR A 242 -4.24 6.74 0.20
N HIS A 243 -5.34 7.08 -0.41
CA HIS A 243 -6.65 6.95 0.19
C HIS A 243 -7.72 6.75 -0.89
N LEU A 244 -8.84 6.19 -0.49
CA LEU A 244 -9.98 5.97 -1.37
C LEU A 244 -10.93 7.16 -1.34
N GLN A 245 -11.46 7.54 -2.49
CA GLN A 245 -12.62 8.42 -2.55
C GLN A 245 -13.88 7.67 -2.10
N ARG A 246 -14.84 8.40 -1.51
CA ARG A 246 -16.08 7.83 -0.98
C ARG A 246 -16.88 7.06 -2.03
N GLY A 247 -16.83 7.51 -3.28
CA GLY A 247 -17.50 6.84 -4.39
C GLY A 247 -17.00 5.40 -4.58
N MET A 248 -15.68 5.21 -4.57
CA MET A 248 -15.07 3.87 -4.65
C MET A 248 -15.45 3.01 -3.44
N LEU A 249 -15.35 3.57 -2.23
CA LEU A 249 -15.70 2.83 -1.01
C LEU A 249 -17.17 2.40 -0.97
N ARG A 250 -18.09 3.21 -1.51
CA ARG A 250 -19.49 2.83 -1.66
C ARG A 250 -19.69 1.73 -2.69
N TRP A 251 -18.98 1.84 -3.82
CA TRP A 251 -19.06 0.87 -4.89
C TRP A 251 -18.62 -0.52 -4.43
N VAL A 252 -17.47 -0.65 -3.76
CA VAL A 252 -16.96 -1.96 -3.30
C VAL A 252 -17.80 -2.58 -2.18
N ARG A 253 -18.61 -1.78 -1.49
CA ARG A 253 -19.54 -2.26 -0.44
C ARG A 253 -20.91 -2.69 -0.99
N ASP A 254 -21.20 -2.41 -2.24
CA ASP A 254 -22.44 -2.85 -2.87
C ASP A 254 -22.35 -4.35 -3.22
N PRO A 255 -23.22 -5.22 -2.68
CA PRO A 255 -23.17 -6.66 -2.94
C PRO A 255 -23.19 -7.04 -4.42
N ARG A 256 -23.85 -6.23 -5.26
CA ARG A 256 -23.89 -6.46 -6.71
C ARG A 256 -22.50 -6.34 -7.33
N HIS A 257 -21.73 -5.34 -6.93
CA HIS A 257 -20.39 -5.13 -7.44
C HIS A 257 -19.36 -6.10 -6.83
N GLN A 258 -19.63 -6.63 -5.63
CA GLN A 258 -18.78 -7.66 -5.04
C GLN A 258 -18.80 -8.97 -5.85
N ALA A 259 -19.94 -9.30 -6.46
CA ALA A 259 -20.04 -10.42 -7.38
C ALA A 259 -19.30 -10.18 -8.71
N GLU A 260 -19.29 -8.95 -9.19
CA GLU A 260 -18.60 -8.55 -10.44
C GLU A 260 -17.07 -8.44 -10.27
N ALA A 261 -16.59 -8.12 -9.07
CA ALA A 261 -15.18 -7.92 -8.78
C ALA A 261 -14.77 -8.65 -7.47
N PRO A 262 -14.79 -9.99 -7.44
CA PRO A 262 -14.57 -10.77 -6.22
C PRO A 262 -13.16 -10.56 -5.62
N TYR A 263 -12.15 -10.31 -6.44
CA TYR A 263 -10.80 -10.02 -5.99
C TYR A 263 -10.74 -8.66 -5.25
N LEU A 264 -11.37 -7.63 -5.81
CA LEU A 264 -11.47 -6.33 -5.16
C LEU A 264 -12.32 -6.42 -3.89
N ALA A 265 -13.38 -7.22 -3.89
CA ALA A 265 -14.19 -7.47 -2.70
C ALA A 265 -13.35 -8.08 -1.56
N GLU A 266 -12.49 -9.05 -1.87
CA GLU A 266 -11.55 -9.67 -0.93
C GLU A 266 -10.54 -8.64 -0.38
N LEU A 267 -9.91 -7.84 -1.23
CA LEU A 267 -8.97 -6.79 -0.81
C LEU A 267 -9.65 -5.70 0.01
N SER A 268 -10.90 -5.36 -0.30
CA SER A 268 -11.63 -4.26 0.32
C SER A 268 -12.25 -4.59 1.68
N HIS A 269 -12.15 -5.84 2.13
CA HIS A 269 -12.78 -6.31 3.37
C HIS A 269 -12.39 -5.46 4.60
N HIS A 270 -11.17 -4.93 4.60
CA HIS A 270 -10.66 -4.11 5.69
C HIS A 270 -10.81 -2.59 5.47
N TRP A 271 -11.35 -2.14 4.33
CA TRP A 271 -11.46 -0.71 4.03
C TRP A 271 -12.57 -0.06 4.84
N ARG A 272 -12.21 0.87 5.71
CA ARG A 272 -13.10 1.46 6.71
C ARG A 272 -13.49 2.90 6.46
N SER A 273 -12.61 3.71 5.86
CA SER A 273 -12.86 5.14 5.66
C SER A 273 -12.45 5.61 4.28
N SER A 274 -13.04 6.74 3.86
CA SER A 274 -12.65 7.48 2.67
C SER A 274 -11.78 8.69 3.04
N VAL A 275 -11.11 9.27 2.04
CA VAL A 275 -10.32 10.49 2.23
C VAL A 275 -11.20 11.65 2.72
N GLU A 276 -12.47 11.70 2.30
CA GLU A 276 -13.43 12.69 2.77
C GLU A 276 -13.76 12.51 4.25
N ASP A 277 -13.93 11.27 4.70
CA ASP A 277 -14.24 10.96 6.09
C ASP A 277 -13.03 11.28 6.98
N ALA A 278 -11.83 10.88 6.57
CA ALA A 278 -10.58 11.19 7.26
C ALA A 278 -10.33 12.71 7.35
N ALA A 279 -10.56 13.44 6.24
CA ALA A 279 -10.42 14.89 6.20
C ALA A 279 -11.45 15.59 7.09
N LYS A 280 -12.74 15.14 7.08
CA LYS A 280 -13.81 15.67 7.96
C LYS A 280 -13.47 15.42 9.43
N ALA A 281 -12.92 14.25 9.77
CA ALA A 281 -12.44 13.96 11.11
C ALA A 281 -11.21 14.78 11.52
N GLY A 282 -10.56 15.47 10.57
CA GLY A 282 -9.37 16.30 10.82
C GLY A 282 -8.05 15.54 10.86
N ALA A 283 -7.98 14.40 10.17
CA ALA A 283 -6.76 13.61 10.05
C ALA A 283 -5.57 14.41 9.54
N PHE A 284 -5.81 15.32 8.60
CA PHE A 284 -4.74 16.12 7.98
C PHE A 284 -4.57 17.51 8.59
N ARG A 285 -5.20 17.78 9.74
CA ARG A 285 -5.09 19.09 10.39
C ARG A 285 -3.65 19.36 10.82
N GLY A 286 -3.14 20.54 10.44
CA GLY A 286 -1.76 20.97 10.71
C GLY A 286 -0.76 20.56 9.64
N TRP A 287 -1.20 19.87 8.61
CA TRP A 287 -0.47 19.62 7.37
C TRP A 287 -1.03 20.48 6.24
N ARG A 288 -0.17 20.94 5.33
CA ARG A 288 -0.58 21.65 4.12
C ARG A 288 -0.64 20.67 2.97
N VAL A 289 -1.80 20.50 2.36
CA VAL A 289 -1.94 19.70 1.14
C VAL A 289 -1.18 20.37 0.01
N ARG A 290 -0.18 19.68 -0.51
CA ARG A 290 0.60 20.09 -1.68
C ARG A 290 -0.04 19.57 -2.94
N ASN A 291 -0.38 18.30 -2.95
CA ASN A 291 -0.93 17.60 -4.10
C ASN A 291 -1.97 16.56 -3.69
N VAL A 292 -2.99 16.38 -4.52
CA VAL A 292 -3.90 15.23 -4.48
C VAL A 292 -4.24 14.91 -5.92
N LYS A 293 -3.90 13.74 -6.39
CA LYS A 293 -4.21 13.29 -7.75
C LYS A 293 -4.76 11.87 -7.73
N SER A 294 -5.71 11.60 -8.62
CA SER A 294 -6.22 10.26 -8.83
C SER A 294 -5.20 9.38 -9.54
N LEU A 295 -5.31 8.07 -9.37
CA LEU A 295 -4.44 7.13 -10.08
C LEU A 295 -4.61 7.22 -11.60
N THR A 296 -5.81 7.50 -12.09
CA THR A 296 -6.02 7.81 -13.52
C THR A 296 -5.17 9.00 -13.98
N SER A 297 -5.16 10.08 -13.20
CA SER A 297 -4.35 11.27 -13.55
C SER A 297 -2.85 10.99 -13.52
N HIS A 298 -2.38 10.13 -12.61
CA HIS A 298 -0.98 9.67 -12.59
C HIS A 298 -0.65 8.82 -13.81
N ALA A 299 -1.49 7.83 -14.13
CA ALA A 299 -1.32 6.96 -15.28
C ALA A 299 -1.22 7.75 -16.59
N LEU A 300 -2.13 8.71 -16.78
CA LEU A 300 -2.09 9.63 -17.94
C LEU A 300 -0.78 10.43 -18.00
N GLY A 301 -0.30 10.90 -16.84
CA GLY A 301 0.98 11.62 -16.74
C GLY A 301 2.20 10.77 -17.11
N TYR A 302 2.10 9.45 -16.96
CA TYR A 302 3.14 8.48 -17.38
C TYR A 302 2.97 8.01 -18.84
N GLY A 303 1.95 8.47 -19.55
CA GLY A 303 1.57 7.91 -20.85
C GLY A 303 1.06 6.47 -20.76
N TYR A 304 0.66 6.02 -19.57
CA TYR A 304 0.27 4.65 -19.28
C TYR A 304 -1.25 4.46 -19.37
N ARG A 305 -1.65 3.51 -20.19
CA ARG A 305 -3.07 3.20 -20.36
C ARG A 305 -3.49 2.19 -19.30
N VAL A 306 -4.43 2.59 -18.45
CA VAL A 306 -5.10 1.71 -17.51
C VAL A 306 -6.50 1.35 -18.02
N PRO A 307 -7.05 0.19 -17.67
CA PRO A 307 -8.43 -0.15 -18.03
C PRO A 307 -9.43 0.93 -17.55
N PRO A 308 -10.59 1.07 -18.18
CA PRO A 308 -11.61 2.03 -17.76
C PRO A 308 -11.94 1.89 -16.28
N ASN A 309 -12.17 3.04 -15.63
CA ASN A 309 -12.56 3.06 -14.23
C ASN A 309 -13.99 2.56 -14.07
N PRO A 310 -14.24 1.40 -13.42
CA PRO A 310 -15.58 0.88 -13.19
C PRO A 310 -16.33 1.67 -12.10
N TRP A 311 -15.61 2.43 -11.27
CA TRP A 311 -16.15 3.14 -10.12
C TRP A 311 -16.60 4.54 -10.53
N LYS A 312 -17.79 4.67 -11.07
CA LYS A 312 -18.35 5.88 -11.73
C LYS A 312 -18.10 7.20 -10.99
N ASN A 313 -17.95 7.21 -9.67
CA ASN A 313 -17.87 8.41 -8.84
C ASN A 313 -16.73 8.39 -7.82
N GLY A 314 -15.63 7.77 -8.13
CA GLY A 314 -14.47 7.77 -7.23
C GLY A 314 -13.39 6.79 -7.65
N GLU A 315 -12.21 7.01 -7.13
CA GLU A 315 -11.05 6.15 -7.31
C GLU A 315 -10.08 6.29 -6.14
N GLU A 316 -8.99 5.58 -6.16
CA GLU A 316 -7.89 5.79 -5.24
C GLU A 316 -7.11 7.05 -5.65
N VAL A 317 -6.69 7.82 -4.64
CA VAL A 317 -5.89 9.04 -4.83
C VAL A 317 -4.56 8.91 -4.12
N VAL A 318 -3.51 9.49 -4.72
CA VAL A 318 -2.24 9.76 -4.06
C VAL A 318 -2.27 11.20 -3.56
N PHE A 319 -1.92 11.40 -2.28
CA PHE A 319 -1.82 12.72 -1.70
C PHE A 319 -0.42 12.99 -1.16
N GLU A 320 -0.04 14.27 -1.16
CA GLU A 320 1.21 14.77 -0.62
C GLU A 320 0.94 15.93 0.31
N LEU A 321 1.41 15.83 1.55
CA LEU A 321 1.23 16.82 2.60
C LEU A 321 2.59 17.30 3.10
N HIS A 322 2.71 18.61 3.32
CA HIS A 322 3.94 19.22 3.81
C HIS A 322 3.72 19.88 5.15
N ARG A 323 4.75 19.81 6.00
CA ARG A 323 4.86 20.66 7.15
C ARG A 323 5.72 21.88 6.80
N GLY A 324 5.19 23.07 6.91
CA GLY A 324 5.92 24.33 6.65
C GLY A 324 5.50 25.43 7.62
N ARG A 325 6.35 26.47 7.76
CA ARG A 325 5.93 27.68 8.42
C ARG A 325 4.76 28.28 7.64
N CYS A 326 3.65 28.55 8.30
CA CYS A 326 2.68 29.49 7.77
C CYS A 326 3.39 30.85 7.68
N ARG A 327 3.91 31.23 6.51
CA ARG A 327 3.95 32.64 6.21
C ARG A 327 2.49 33.05 6.15
N ALA A 328 2.08 33.94 7.03
CA ALA A 328 0.77 34.56 7.02
C ALA A 328 0.67 35.42 5.76
N SER A 329 0.46 34.77 4.61
CA SER A 329 0.12 35.41 3.36
C SER A 329 -1.18 34.80 2.88
N SER A 330 -2.23 35.62 2.93
CA SER A 330 -3.50 35.51 2.24
C SER A 330 -4.14 34.11 2.24
N ARG A 331 -5.21 33.97 3.01
CA ARG A 331 -6.31 33.00 2.95
C ARG A 331 -6.16 31.92 1.88
N SER A 332 -5.22 30.99 2.09
CA SER A 332 -5.23 29.77 1.30
C SER A 332 -6.54 29.04 1.59
N PRO A 333 -7.32 28.68 0.57
CA PRO A 333 -8.55 27.92 0.78
C PRO A 333 -8.23 26.69 1.61
N GLY A 334 -8.98 26.44 2.69
CA GLY A 334 -8.76 25.31 3.59
C GLY A 334 -8.75 23.98 2.84
N LEU A 335 -8.17 22.95 3.44
CA LEU A 335 -8.10 21.58 2.91
C LEU A 335 -9.42 21.16 2.24
N PHE A 336 -10.55 21.44 2.88
CA PHE A 336 -11.89 21.11 2.38
C PHE A 336 -12.22 21.82 1.06
N SER A 337 -11.81 23.06 0.86
CA SER A 337 -12.06 23.80 -0.37
C SER A 337 -11.13 23.38 -1.53
N ARG A 338 -9.91 22.87 -1.23
CA ARG A 338 -9.01 22.31 -2.25
C ARG A 338 -9.45 20.92 -2.66
N LEU A 339 -9.81 20.07 -1.71
CA LEU A 339 -10.39 18.76 -1.98
C LEU A 339 -11.75 18.93 -2.69
N SER A 340 -12.61 19.84 -2.24
CA SER A 340 -13.92 20.07 -2.88
C SER A 340 -13.80 20.69 -4.28
N ARG A 341 -12.76 21.49 -4.57
CA ARG A 341 -12.47 21.96 -5.93
C ARG A 341 -11.97 20.82 -6.81
N PHE A 342 -11.03 20.02 -6.32
CA PHE A 342 -10.60 18.83 -7.02
C PHE A 342 -11.78 17.93 -7.40
N TRP A 343 -12.72 17.71 -6.48
CA TRP A 343 -13.90 16.87 -6.75
C TRP A 343 -14.96 17.50 -7.63
N ARG A 344 -15.06 18.82 -7.70
CA ARG A 344 -15.95 19.50 -8.65
C ARG A 344 -15.42 19.41 -10.09
N HIS A 345 -14.12 19.40 -10.30
CA HIS A 345 -13.51 19.33 -11.62
C HIS A 345 -13.30 17.89 -12.12
N SER A 346 -13.31 16.89 -11.23
CA SER A 346 -13.25 15.48 -11.62
C SER A 346 -14.61 14.89 -12.02
N ARG A 347 -15.68 15.67 -11.97
CA ARG A 347 -16.92 15.31 -12.65
C ARG A 347 -16.68 15.49 -14.14
N THR A 348 -16.48 14.38 -14.87
CA THR A 348 -16.47 14.38 -16.33
C THR A 348 -17.66 15.18 -16.85
N PRO A 349 -17.47 16.03 -17.88
CA PRO A 349 -18.60 16.63 -18.59
C PRO A 349 -19.52 15.48 -19.01
N ARG A 350 -20.80 15.60 -18.76
CA ARG A 350 -21.79 14.75 -19.40
C ARG A 350 -21.61 15.02 -20.88
N GLY A 351 -21.10 14.04 -21.61
CA GLY A 351 -21.12 14.08 -23.07
C GLY A 351 -22.55 14.28 -23.56
N PRO A 352 -22.71 14.83 -24.77
CA PRO A 352 -24.01 15.11 -25.34
C PRO A 352 -24.85 13.84 -25.50
#